data_182055c45da49e03475cabbe2ed6ff25
#
_entry.id   182055c45da49e03475cabbe2ed6ff25
#
_cell.length_a   1.000
_cell.length_b   1.000
_cell.length_c   1.000
_cell.angle_alpha   90.00
_cell.angle_beta   90.00
_cell.angle_gamma   90.00
#
_symmetry.space_group_name_H-M   'P 1'
#
loop_
_entity.id
_entity.type
_entity.pdbx_description
1 polymer ?
#
loop_
_entity_poly.entity_id
_entity_poly.type
_entity_poly.pdbx_seq_one_letter_code
_entity_poly.pdbx_strand_id
1 'polypeptide(L)'
;MLFRSVYRSSNAAISNWWNHLNTVLLALISNKEVAIDKAELMVTTPFTGISLPNGLYLNYPDLVRTTSGDFSYQTRTGRNKIYGGKVAENLCQAVARCIIGEQMINIEKRYRVVLTVHDAIACVVPVDEADEARSYIEECMRTPPKWAVGLPLNCESGMAQTYGDC
;
A
#
# COMPACT_ATOMS: atom_id res chain seq x y z
N MET A 1 7.25 -26.96 12.47
CA MET A 1 8.51 -26.17 12.47
C MET A 1 9.27 -26.20 11.13
N LEU A 2 9.27 -27.30 10.41
CA LEU A 2 10.04 -27.50 9.15
C LEU A 2 9.68 -26.49 8.03
N PHE A 3 8.38 -26.23 7.77
CA PHE A 3 7.94 -25.34 6.69
C PHE A 3 8.47 -23.89 6.81
N ARG A 4 8.51 -23.33 8.01
CA ARG A 4 9.01 -21.96 8.24
C ARG A 4 10.50 -21.82 7.94
N SER A 5 11.30 -22.82 8.29
CA SER A 5 12.75 -22.78 8.04
C SER A 5 13.06 -22.96 6.56
N VAL A 6 12.38 -23.90 5.90
CA VAL A 6 12.51 -24.14 4.45
C VAL A 6 12.12 -22.90 3.65
N TYR A 7 10.96 -22.28 3.93
CA TYR A 7 10.55 -21.07 3.25
C TYR A 7 11.58 -19.94 3.40
N ARG A 8 12.07 -19.70 4.62
CA ARG A 8 13.03 -18.63 4.89
C ARG A 8 14.39 -18.85 4.23
N SER A 9 14.86 -20.10 4.15
CA SER A 9 16.10 -20.42 3.46
C SER A 9 15.98 -20.29 1.95
N SER A 10 14.82 -20.70 1.39
CA SER A 10 14.56 -20.60 -0.05
C SER A 10 14.26 -19.17 -0.50
N ASN A 11 13.82 -18.29 0.42
CA ASN A 11 13.45 -16.91 0.15
C ASN A 11 14.25 -15.93 1.03
N ALA A 12 15.58 -16.04 0.98
CA ALA A 12 16.48 -15.27 1.84
C ALA A 12 16.30 -13.75 1.68
N ALA A 13 16.08 -13.25 0.47
CA ALA A 13 15.83 -11.81 0.23
C ALA A 13 14.62 -11.28 1.00
N ILE A 14 13.52 -12.03 0.98
CA ILE A 14 12.29 -11.69 1.72
C ILE A 14 12.54 -11.73 3.23
N SER A 15 13.21 -12.77 3.72
CA SER A 15 13.53 -12.91 5.13
C SER A 15 14.45 -11.81 5.64
N ASN A 16 15.44 -11.40 4.84
CA ASN A 16 16.34 -10.30 5.14
C ASN A 16 15.59 -8.96 5.18
N TRP A 17 14.64 -8.75 4.25
CA TRP A 17 13.81 -7.56 4.28
C TRP A 17 12.93 -7.50 5.54
N TRP A 18 12.31 -8.61 5.95
CA TRP A 18 11.57 -8.67 7.22
C TRP A 18 12.46 -8.34 8.44
N ASN A 19 13.71 -8.81 8.44
CA ASN A 19 14.66 -8.47 9.50
C ASN A 19 15.01 -6.98 9.49
N HIS A 20 15.23 -6.40 8.30
CA HIS A 20 15.42 -4.96 8.15
C HIS A 20 14.21 -4.18 8.71
N LEU A 21 12.99 -4.59 8.39
CA LEU A 21 11.78 -3.93 8.91
C LEU A 21 11.62 -4.04 10.44
N ASN A 22 12.20 -5.05 11.08
CA ASN A 22 12.29 -5.04 12.55
C ASN A 22 13.24 -3.94 13.05
N THR A 23 14.30 -3.59 12.32
CA THR A 23 15.16 -2.44 12.68
C THR A 23 14.45 -1.10 12.44
N VAL A 24 13.59 -1.03 11.43
CA VAL A 24 12.70 0.12 11.20
C VAL A 24 11.77 0.37 12.38
N LEU A 25 11.19 -0.68 12.97
CA LEU A 25 10.38 -0.54 14.20
C LEU A 25 11.20 0.03 15.37
N LEU A 26 12.47 -0.35 15.51
CA LEU A 26 13.36 0.24 16.53
C LEU A 26 13.67 1.71 16.23
N ALA A 27 13.85 2.07 14.95
CA ALA A 27 14.07 3.46 14.53
C ALA A 27 12.86 4.34 14.88
N LEU A 28 11.63 3.85 14.63
CA LEU A 28 10.39 4.54 15.01
C LEU A 28 10.30 4.79 16.54
N ILE A 29 10.61 3.79 17.35
CA ILE A 29 10.62 3.95 18.82
C ILE A 29 11.68 4.98 19.24
N SER A 30 12.80 5.03 18.55
CA SER A 30 13.92 5.93 18.86
C SER A 30 13.81 7.30 18.20
N ASN A 31 12.73 7.56 17.47
CA ASN A 31 12.50 8.79 16.67
C ASN A 31 13.66 9.09 15.71
N LYS A 32 14.20 8.06 15.07
CA LYS A 32 15.28 8.16 14.08
C LYS A 32 14.73 8.05 12.68
N GLU A 33 15.29 8.82 11.77
CA GLU A 33 15.04 8.70 10.34
C GLU A 33 15.86 7.56 9.74
N VAL A 34 15.21 6.65 9.05
CA VAL A 34 15.81 5.50 8.37
C VAL A 34 15.07 5.26 7.06
N ALA A 35 15.79 5.16 5.96
CA ALA A 35 15.23 4.75 4.67
C ALA A 35 14.80 3.27 4.70
N ILE A 36 13.65 2.99 4.10
CA ILE A 36 13.07 1.64 4.04
C ILE A 36 13.42 0.95 2.73
N ASP A 37 13.50 1.72 1.67
CA ASP A 37 13.86 1.27 0.33
C ASP A 37 15.09 2.00 -0.20
N LYS A 38 15.69 1.47 -1.27
CA LYS A 38 16.92 2.02 -1.85
C LYS A 38 16.73 3.37 -2.54
N ALA A 39 15.50 3.70 -2.94
CA ALA A 39 15.16 4.95 -3.60
C ALA A 39 14.75 6.04 -2.59
N GLU A 40 14.74 5.71 -1.29
CA GLU A 40 14.34 6.61 -0.20
C GLU A 40 12.91 7.18 -0.36
N LEU A 41 12.06 6.45 -1.10
CA LEU A 41 10.65 6.81 -1.30
C LEU A 41 9.82 6.65 -0.01
N MET A 42 10.29 5.77 0.88
CA MET A 42 9.68 5.53 2.18
C MET A 42 10.75 5.65 3.26
N VAL A 43 10.52 6.53 4.21
CA VAL A 43 11.43 6.77 5.33
C VAL A 43 10.65 6.79 6.65
N THR A 44 11.31 6.43 7.75
CA THR A 44 10.76 6.69 9.08
C THR A 44 10.88 8.17 9.39
N THR A 45 9.82 8.76 9.91
CA THR A 45 9.83 10.16 10.34
C THR A 45 9.57 10.26 11.84
N PRO A 46 10.29 11.10 12.57
CA PRO A 46 10.07 11.31 14.00
C PRO A 46 8.60 11.67 14.28
N PHE A 47 7.99 10.98 15.24
CA PHE A 47 6.62 11.21 15.74
C PHE A 47 5.47 10.95 14.73
N THR A 48 5.75 10.71 13.46
CA THR A 48 4.70 10.59 12.41
C THR A 48 4.59 9.21 11.78
N GLY A 49 5.58 8.33 11.94
CA GLY A 49 5.54 6.98 11.38
C GLY A 49 6.38 6.81 10.11
N ILE A 50 5.92 5.99 9.17
CA ILE A 50 6.59 5.75 7.88
C ILE A 50 5.93 6.62 6.82
N SER A 51 6.70 7.50 6.16
CA SER A 51 6.20 8.27 5.02
C SER A 51 5.96 7.35 3.82
N LEU A 52 4.93 7.64 3.05
CA LEU A 52 4.58 6.95 1.82
C LEU A 52 4.85 7.86 0.62
N PRO A 53 5.03 7.31 -0.60
CA PRO A 53 5.42 8.10 -1.77
C PRO A 53 4.46 9.23 -2.14
N ASN A 54 3.20 9.13 -1.74
CA ASN A 54 2.16 10.16 -1.98
C ASN A 54 2.03 11.19 -0.85
N GLY A 55 2.94 11.19 0.14
CA GLY A 55 2.92 12.11 1.29
C GLY A 55 2.02 11.69 2.45
N LEU A 56 1.33 10.55 2.36
CA LEU A 56 0.63 9.96 3.51
C LEU A 56 1.61 9.22 4.43
N TYR A 57 1.11 8.78 5.58
CA TYR A 57 1.90 8.10 6.61
C TYR A 57 1.25 6.79 7.03
N LEU A 58 2.07 5.77 7.25
CA LEU A 58 1.70 4.54 7.92
C LEU A 58 2.11 4.64 9.39
N ASN A 59 1.13 4.74 10.28
CA ASN A 59 1.36 5.01 11.69
C ASN A 59 1.21 3.76 12.56
N TYR A 60 2.06 3.68 13.59
CA TYR A 60 1.97 2.70 14.68
C TYR A 60 1.90 3.44 16.02
N PRO A 61 0.71 3.93 16.44
CA PRO A 61 0.55 4.71 17.65
C PRO A 61 1.05 3.95 18.90
N ASP A 62 1.73 4.65 19.80
CA ASP A 62 2.27 4.09 21.03
C ASP A 62 3.09 2.80 20.81
N LEU A 63 3.89 2.78 19.74
CA LEU A 63 4.76 1.65 19.44
C LEU A 63 5.78 1.45 20.56
N VAL A 64 5.80 0.25 21.13
CA VAL A 64 6.75 -0.13 22.19
C VAL A 64 7.36 -1.49 21.90
N ARG A 65 8.56 -1.71 22.43
CA ARG A 65 9.15 -3.03 22.54
C ARG A 65 8.91 -3.56 23.94
N THR A 66 8.30 -4.74 24.03
CA THR A 66 8.01 -5.41 25.31
C THR A 66 9.28 -6.00 25.94
N THR A 67 9.21 -6.36 27.20
CA THR A 67 10.30 -7.06 27.91
C THR A 67 10.65 -8.41 27.30
N SER A 68 9.70 -9.07 26.63
CA SER A 68 9.92 -10.29 25.84
C SER A 68 10.61 -10.07 24.49
N GLY A 69 10.85 -8.79 24.13
CA GLY A 69 11.47 -8.42 22.85
C GLY A 69 10.50 -8.27 21.67
N ASP A 70 9.22 -8.53 21.88
CA ASP A 70 8.16 -8.32 20.88
C ASP A 70 7.84 -6.82 20.72
N PHE A 71 7.33 -6.44 19.54
CA PHE A 71 6.78 -5.11 19.31
C PHE A 71 5.26 -5.12 19.39
N SER A 72 4.68 -4.05 19.92
CA SER A 72 3.24 -3.83 19.91
C SER A 72 2.90 -2.35 19.80
N TYR A 73 1.75 -2.05 19.21
CA TYR A 73 1.25 -0.69 19.04
C TYR A 73 -0.22 -0.61 19.43
N GLN A 74 -0.72 0.59 19.73
CA GLN A 74 -2.10 0.83 20.12
C GLN A 74 -3.01 0.91 18.90
N THR A 75 -4.15 0.24 18.96
CA THR A 75 -5.25 0.38 18.00
C THR A 75 -6.52 0.81 18.73
N ARG A 76 -7.56 1.13 17.99
CA ARG A 76 -8.86 1.49 18.58
C ARG A 76 -9.45 0.38 19.48
N THR A 77 -9.15 -0.86 19.20
CA THR A 77 -9.68 -2.04 19.92
C THR A 77 -8.72 -2.63 20.93
N GLY A 78 -7.51 -2.07 21.11
CA GLY A 78 -6.49 -2.56 22.01
C GLY A 78 -5.10 -2.61 21.39
N ARG A 79 -4.15 -3.25 22.09
CA ARG A 79 -2.78 -3.39 21.60
C ARG A 79 -2.63 -4.59 20.67
N ASN A 80 -2.03 -4.36 19.52
CA ASN A 80 -1.72 -5.39 18.53
C ASN A 80 -0.22 -5.63 18.42
N LYS A 81 0.16 -6.90 18.26
CA LYS A 81 1.55 -7.26 17.94
C LYS A 81 1.90 -6.87 16.51
N ILE A 82 3.15 -6.41 16.33
CA ILE A 82 3.72 -6.05 15.03
C ILE A 82 5.13 -6.66 14.92
N TYR A 83 5.55 -6.99 13.72
CA TYR A 83 6.88 -7.52 13.41
C TYR A 83 7.19 -7.26 11.95
N GLY A 84 8.45 -7.39 11.53
CA GLY A 84 8.89 -7.00 10.19
C GLY A 84 8.07 -7.57 9.03
N GLY A 85 7.65 -8.85 9.11
CA GLY A 85 6.78 -9.44 8.09
C GLY A 85 5.39 -8.78 8.01
N LYS A 86 4.83 -8.36 9.15
CA LYS A 86 3.56 -7.63 9.17
C LYS A 86 3.72 -6.17 8.73
N VAL A 87 4.87 -5.56 9.02
CA VAL A 87 5.22 -4.24 8.45
C VAL A 87 5.33 -4.32 6.94
N ALA A 88 5.98 -5.37 6.39
CA ALA A 88 6.07 -5.61 4.96
C ALA A 88 4.68 -5.68 4.30
N GLU A 89 3.77 -6.47 4.86
CA GLU A 89 2.39 -6.57 4.39
C GLU A 89 1.70 -5.20 4.40
N ASN A 90 1.78 -4.48 5.52
CA ASN A 90 1.16 -3.17 5.65
C ASN A 90 1.73 -2.16 4.65
N LEU A 91 3.05 -2.16 4.40
CA LEU A 91 3.69 -1.30 3.40
C LEU A 91 3.21 -1.63 1.98
N CYS A 92 3.18 -2.91 1.60
CA CYS A 92 2.69 -3.32 0.28
C CYS A 92 1.24 -2.86 0.07
N GLN A 93 0.37 -3.06 1.05
CA GLN A 93 -1.03 -2.62 0.99
C GLN A 93 -1.16 -1.10 0.94
N ALA A 94 -0.35 -0.37 1.73
CA ALA A 94 -0.36 1.09 1.73
C ALA A 94 0.11 1.67 0.40
N VAL A 95 1.19 1.14 -0.18
CA VAL A 95 1.71 1.56 -1.50
C VAL A 95 0.70 1.25 -2.60
N ALA A 96 0.08 0.06 -2.60
CA ALA A 96 -0.99 -0.26 -3.54
C ALA A 96 -2.16 0.74 -3.42
N ARG A 97 -2.54 1.12 -2.20
CA ARG A 97 -3.58 2.14 -1.99
C ARG A 97 -3.17 3.52 -2.47
N CYS A 98 -1.89 3.89 -2.39
CA CYS A 98 -1.37 5.12 -2.98
C CYS A 98 -1.56 5.14 -4.50
N ILE A 99 -1.25 4.02 -5.19
CA ILE A 99 -1.43 3.89 -6.64
C ILE A 99 -2.89 4.08 -7.02
N ILE A 100 -3.79 3.30 -6.41
CA ILE A 100 -5.24 3.41 -6.67
C ILE A 100 -5.76 4.83 -6.38
N GLY A 101 -5.30 5.46 -5.29
CA GLY A 101 -5.68 6.83 -4.96
C GLY A 101 -5.32 7.84 -6.04
N GLU A 102 -4.12 7.76 -6.60
CA GLU A 102 -3.70 8.65 -7.69
C GLU A 102 -4.44 8.35 -9.01
N GLN A 103 -4.69 7.08 -9.31
CA GLN A 103 -5.51 6.68 -10.46
C GLN A 103 -6.94 7.22 -10.34
N MET A 104 -7.57 7.11 -9.16
CA MET A 104 -8.89 7.70 -8.88
C MET A 104 -8.90 9.21 -9.11
N ILE A 105 -7.90 9.94 -8.61
CA ILE A 105 -7.78 11.39 -8.82
C ILE A 105 -7.69 11.73 -10.32
N ASN A 106 -6.99 10.90 -11.10
CA ASN A 106 -6.91 11.11 -12.55
C ASN A 106 -8.23 10.82 -13.25
N ILE A 107 -8.92 9.75 -12.89
CA ILE A 107 -10.24 9.41 -13.43
C ILE A 107 -11.28 10.50 -13.11
N GLU A 108 -11.28 10.99 -11.85
CA GLU A 108 -12.23 12.00 -11.37
C GLU A 108 -12.13 13.34 -12.10
N LYS A 109 -11.04 13.61 -12.82
CA LYS A 109 -10.94 14.81 -13.66
C LYS A 109 -11.96 14.84 -14.80
N ARG A 110 -12.45 13.66 -15.21
CA ARG A 110 -13.38 13.53 -16.32
C ARG A 110 -14.64 12.74 -16.00
N TYR A 111 -14.50 11.65 -15.25
CA TYR A 111 -15.62 10.76 -14.89
C TYR A 111 -15.67 10.53 -13.39
N ARG A 112 -16.85 10.67 -12.84
CA ARG A 112 -17.08 10.55 -11.39
C ARG A 112 -16.89 9.12 -10.90
N VAL A 113 -15.99 8.92 -9.96
CA VAL A 113 -15.82 7.66 -9.24
C VAL A 113 -16.90 7.53 -8.18
N VAL A 114 -17.75 6.52 -8.28
CA VAL A 114 -18.89 6.31 -7.36
C VAL A 114 -18.67 5.19 -6.35
N LEU A 115 -17.75 4.25 -6.64
CA LEU A 115 -17.46 3.14 -5.77
C LEU A 115 -16.01 2.68 -5.95
N THR A 116 -15.41 2.20 -4.87
CA THR A 116 -14.14 1.48 -4.90
C THR A 116 -14.24 0.20 -4.07
N VAL A 117 -13.75 -0.91 -4.59
CA VAL A 117 -13.68 -2.19 -3.89
C VAL A 117 -12.28 -2.75 -4.08
N HIS A 118 -11.47 -2.73 -3.01
CA HIS A 118 -10.05 -3.10 -3.04
C HIS A 118 -9.25 -2.29 -4.07
N ASP A 119 -8.93 -2.88 -5.21
CA ASP A 119 -8.21 -2.34 -6.36
C ASP A 119 -9.12 -2.04 -7.58
N ALA A 120 -10.42 -2.30 -7.43
CA ALA A 120 -11.42 -1.98 -8.45
C ALA A 120 -12.04 -0.59 -8.23
N ILE A 121 -12.37 0.08 -9.34
CA ILE A 121 -13.00 1.39 -9.39
C ILE A 121 -14.26 1.28 -10.26
N ALA A 122 -15.37 1.86 -9.81
CA ALA A 122 -16.56 1.98 -10.62
C ALA A 122 -16.93 3.45 -10.85
N CYS A 123 -17.27 3.75 -12.09
CA CYS A 123 -17.75 5.07 -12.53
C CYS A 123 -19.15 4.95 -13.12
N VAL A 124 -19.93 6.01 -13.04
CA VAL A 124 -21.21 6.15 -13.75
C VAL A 124 -21.01 7.19 -14.84
N VAL A 125 -21.30 6.81 -16.08
CA VAL A 125 -21.06 7.63 -17.26
C VAL A 125 -22.32 7.65 -18.15
N PRO A 126 -22.53 8.69 -19.00
CA PRO A 126 -23.57 8.66 -20.02
C PRO A 126 -23.37 7.48 -20.98
N VAL A 127 -24.48 6.91 -21.47
CA VAL A 127 -24.43 5.74 -22.35
C VAL A 127 -23.72 6.03 -23.69
N ASP A 128 -23.88 7.23 -24.20
CA ASP A 128 -23.26 7.71 -25.43
C ASP A 128 -21.74 7.97 -25.28
N GLU A 129 -21.23 8.11 -24.06
CA GLU A 129 -19.81 8.26 -23.76
C GLU A 129 -19.15 6.95 -23.25
N ALA A 130 -19.88 5.84 -23.17
CA ALA A 130 -19.44 4.65 -22.44
C ALA A 130 -18.12 4.06 -22.98
N ASP A 131 -17.93 3.95 -24.29
CA ASP A 131 -16.71 3.40 -24.89
C ASP A 131 -15.50 4.34 -24.72
N GLU A 132 -15.72 5.65 -24.82
CA GLU A 132 -14.67 6.64 -24.59
C GLU A 132 -14.27 6.67 -23.11
N ALA A 133 -15.25 6.63 -22.21
CA ALA A 133 -15.02 6.57 -20.77
C ALA A 133 -14.23 5.32 -20.38
N ARG A 134 -14.60 4.15 -20.91
CA ARG A 134 -13.87 2.91 -20.71
C ARG A 134 -12.41 3.05 -21.08
N SER A 135 -12.15 3.53 -22.29
CA SER A 135 -10.77 3.70 -22.82
C SER A 135 -9.96 4.65 -21.94
N TYR A 136 -10.54 5.77 -21.52
CA TYR A 136 -9.89 6.74 -20.63
C TYR A 136 -9.61 6.16 -19.23
N ILE A 137 -10.57 5.45 -18.63
CA ILE A 137 -10.42 4.83 -17.33
C ILE A 137 -9.32 3.76 -17.36
N GLU A 138 -9.32 2.90 -18.40
CA GLU A 138 -8.26 1.90 -18.58
C GLU A 138 -6.88 2.53 -18.73
N GLU A 139 -6.75 3.63 -19.47
CA GLU A 139 -5.48 4.37 -19.60
C GLU A 139 -5.02 4.90 -18.24
N CYS A 140 -5.94 5.51 -17.46
CA CYS A 140 -5.63 5.97 -16.11
C CYS A 140 -5.18 4.82 -15.19
N MET A 141 -5.84 3.67 -15.27
CA MET A 141 -5.52 2.49 -14.45
C MET A 141 -4.19 1.83 -14.85
N ARG A 142 -3.78 1.91 -16.10
CA ARG A 142 -2.50 1.39 -16.60
C ARG A 142 -1.34 2.36 -16.41
N THR A 143 -1.62 3.64 -16.13
CA THR A 143 -0.60 4.67 -15.97
C THR A 143 -0.04 4.64 -14.56
N PRO A 144 1.27 4.34 -14.37
CA PRO A 144 1.88 4.36 -13.06
C PRO A 144 2.06 5.80 -12.55
N PRO A 145 2.02 6.02 -11.24
CA PRO A 145 2.39 7.28 -10.63
C PRO A 145 3.84 7.69 -10.97
N LYS A 146 4.13 8.99 -10.89
CA LYS A 146 5.48 9.52 -11.18
C LYS A 146 6.58 8.91 -10.32
N TRP A 147 6.29 8.54 -9.09
CA TRP A 147 7.22 7.89 -8.17
C TRP A 147 7.38 6.37 -8.43
N ALA A 148 6.55 5.78 -9.29
CA ALA A 148 6.57 4.35 -9.63
C ALA A 148 6.77 4.11 -11.13
N VAL A 149 7.54 4.97 -11.80
CA VAL A 149 7.84 4.83 -13.24
C VAL A 149 8.43 3.46 -13.53
N GLY A 150 7.86 2.77 -14.54
CA GLY A 150 8.28 1.42 -14.93
C GLY A 150 7.58 0.30 -14.16
N LEU A 151 6.68 0.60 -13.19
CA LEU A 151 5.83 -0.40 -12.58
C LEU A 151 4.84 -0.93 -13.62
N PRO A 152 4.82 -2.25 -13.92
CA PRO A 152 3.88 -2.82 -14.88
C PRO A 152 2.48 -2.91 -14.24
N LEU A 153 1.60 -1.99 -14.64
CA LEU A 153 0.21 -1.99 -14.24
C LEU A 153 -0.67 -2.47 -15.39
N ASN A 154 -1.71 -3.21 -15.08
CA ASN A 154 -2.74 -3.61 -16.02
C ASN A 154 -4.10 -3.60 -15.33
N CYS A 155 -5.18 -3.56 -16.11
CA CYS A 155 -6.55 -3.65 -15.63
C CYS A 155 -7.41 -4.42 -16.62
N GLU A 156 -8.47 -5.01 -16.11
CA GLU A 156 -9.61 -5.50 -16.88
C GLU A 156 -10.79 -4.57 -16.61
N SER A 157 -11.68 -4.42 -17.56
CA SER A 157 -12.84 -3.54 -17.45
C SER A 157 -14.10 -4.20 -18.00
N GLY A 158 -15.23 -3.99 -17.34
CA GLY A 158 -16.57 -4.32 -17.78
C GLY A 158 -17.44 -3.07 -17.94
N MET A 159 -18.48 -3.18 -18.75
CA MET A 159 -19.53 -2.16 -18.90
C MET A 159 -20.89 -2.83 -18.86
N ALA A 160 -21.80 -2.33 -18.03
CA ALA A 160 -23.16 -2.80 -17.95
C ALA A 160 -24.10 -1.71 -17.45
N GLN A 161 -25.39 -1.94 -17.49
CA GLN A 161 -26.38 -0.99 -16.94
C GLN A 161 -26.45 -1.05 -15.40
N THR A 162 -25.98 -2.15 -14.81
CA THR A 162 -25.91 -2.33 -13.35
C THR A 162 -24.53 -2.85 -12.95
N TYR A 163 -24.07 -2.49 -11.76
CA TYR A 163 -22.76 -2.95 -11.24
C TYR A 163 -22.66 -4.48 -11.11
N GLY A 164 -23.78 -5.15 -10.89
CA GLY A 164 -23.80 -6.62 -10.75
C GLY A 164 -23.64 -7.38 -12.06
N ASP A 165 -23.71 -6.71 -13.19
CA ASP A 165 -23.62 -7.28 -14.55
C ASP A 165 -22.28 -6.93 -15.22
N CYS A 166 -21.39 -6.22 -14.52
CA CYS A 166 -20.03 -5.85 -14.99
C CYS A 166 -19.02 -6.97 -14.83
#